data_349970783f8a7de98ef5b8d21ec2ba53
#
_entry.id   349970783f8a7de98ef5b8d21ec2ba53
#
_cell.length_a   1.000
_cell.length_b   1.000
_cell.length_c   1.000
_cell.angle_alpha   90.00
_cell.angle_beta   90.00
_cell.angle_gamma   90.00
#
_symmetry.space_group_name_H-M   'P 1'
#
loop_
_entity.id
_entity.type
_entity.pdbx_description
1 polymer ?
#
loop_
_entity_poly.entity_id
_entity_poly.type
_entity_poly.pdbx_seq_one_letter_code
_entity_poly.pdbx_strand_id
1 'polypeptide(L)'
;MRKLMRGALVACAFALALGGTTAANAAEPGGGGGRPIIGGHNATETYSWMVSLSNGCGGSLVAPQWIVTANHCGSASQGRIGSNSKNSGGEVRQIDRRVTRPGTDLTLMHLSTPSQLAPVKMAQSNPAANTPVRLLGFGCMSWPSCRTATTLQEIDLTVLPSGQCAPGGGTANDVCVSGDRTHSACHGDSGGPAVVGGRGDWTLVGETHGPGDNRGECATSTLYTGIAAYLSWINQQIGS
;
A
#
# COMPACT_ATOMS: atom_id res chain seq x y z
N MET A 1 -55.68 35.25 70.06
CA MET A 1 -55.16 34.32 71.08
C MET A 1 -54.21 33.34 70.49
N ARG A 2 -53.06 33.31 71.02
CA ARG A 2 -51.87 32.55 70.77
C ARG A 2 -52.07 31.05 70.50
N LYS A 3 -51.34 30.43 69.64
CA LYS A 3 -50.50 29.23 69.92
C LYS A 3 -49.43 29.07 68.93
N LEU A 4 -48.19 29.13 69.38
CA LEU A 4 -46.97 28.72 68.76
C LEU A 4 -46.95 27.20 68.62
N MET A 5 -46.52 26.69 67.46
CA MET A 5 -46.01 25.33 67.42
C MET A 5 -44.66 25.33 66.65
N ARG A 6 -43.67 24.87 67.41
CA ARG A 6 -42.30 24.63 66.94
C ARG A 6 -42.32 23.41 66.05
N GLY A 7 -41.77 23.53 64.85
CA GLY A 7 -41.50 22.39 63.97
C GLY A 7 -40.00 22.23 63.73
N ALA A 8 -39.51 21.07 64.03
CA ALA A 8 -38.11 20.69 64.00
C ALA A 8 -37.52 20.63 62.54
N LEU A 9 -36.33 21.19 62.38
CA LEU A 9 -35.53 21.01 61.18
C LEU A 9 -34.93 19.63 61.20
N VAL A 10 -35.27 18.82 60.20
CA VAL A 10 -34.55 17.59 59.84
C VAL A 10 -33.55 17.93 58.73
N ALA A 11 -32.27 17.87 59.06
CA ALA A 11 -31.19 18.04 58.14
C ALA A 11 -30.96 16.69 57.40
N CYS A 12 -31.35 16.61 56.13
CA CYS A 12 -30.97 15.50 55.28
C CYS A 12 -29.57 15.76 54.69
N ALA A 13 -28.60 15.03 55.17
CA ALA A 13 -27.27 14.98 54.56
C ALA A 13 -27.35 14.16 53.28
N PHE A 14 -27.20 14.82 52.14
CA PHE A 14 -26.98 14.15 50.87
C PHE A 14 -25.49 13.76 50.74
N ALA A 15 -25.19 12.48 50.85
CA ALA A 15 -23.89 11.92 50.49
C ALA A 15 -23.81 11.86 48.99
N LEU A 16 -22.94 12.70 48.35
CA LEU A 16 -22.55 12.56 46.97
C LEU A 16 -21.60 11.35 46.88
N ALA A 17 -22.11 10.24 46.34
CA ALA A 17 -21.26 9.16 45.84
C ALA A 17 -20.67 9.58 44.51
N LEU A 18 -19.37 9.90 44.47
CA LEU A 18 -18.59 9.99 43.22
C LEU A 18 -18.44 8.58 42.65
N GLY A 19 -19.34 8.22 41.75
CA GLY A 19 -19.18 7.04 40.90
C GLY A 19 -18.13 7.30 39.85
N GLY A 20 -16.90 6.85 40.10
CA GLY A 20 -15.86 6.78 39.06
C GLY A 20 -16.26 5.77 38.00
N THR A 21 -16.64 6.24 36.83
CA THR A 21 -16.77 5.39 35.66
C THR A 21 -15.37 5.06 35.17
N THR A 22 -14.85 3.89 35.49
CA THR A 22 -13.72 3.29 34.81
C THR A 22 -14.19 2.99 33.36
N ALA A 23 -13.70 3.76 32.39
CA ALA A 23 -13.81 3.40 31.00
C ALA A 23 -13.08 2.07 30.84
N ALA A 24 -13.82 0.98 30.70
CA ALA A 24 -13.29 -0.27 30.24
C ALA A 24 -12.86 -0.05 28.79
N ASN A 25 -11.55 -0.02 28.54
CA ASN A 25 -11.02 -0.22 27.20
C ASN A 25 -11.48 -1.61 26.76
N ALA A 26 -12.51 -1.65 25.92
CA ALA A 26 -12.84 -2.84 25.17
C ALA A 26 -11.65 -3.13 24.26
N ALA A 27 -10.81 -4.08 24.65
CA ALA A 27 -9.86 -4.69 23.74
C ALA A 27 -10.70 -5.31 22.62
N GLU A 28 -10.50 -4.85 21.38
CA GLU A 28 -11.07 -5.51 20.21
C GLU A 28 -10.68 -6.98 20.23
N PRO A 29 -11.62 -7.91 19.96
CA PRO A 29 -11.28 -9.32 19.88
C PRO A 29 -10.33 -9.49 18.69
N GLY A 30 -9.09 -9.83 18.97
CA GLY A 30 -8.08 -10.15 18.00
C GLY A 30 -8.55 -11.32 17.14
N GLY A 31 -9.25 -11.03 16.06
CA GLY A 31 -9.49 -11.99 14.99
C GLY A 31 -8.15 -12.34 14.37
N GLY A 32 -7.71 -13.60 14.54
CA GLY A 32 -6.52 -14.16 13.92
C GLY A 32 -6.69 -14.30 12.41
N GLY A 33 -6.88 -13.19 11.71
CA GLY A 33 -6.77 -13.08 10.25
C GLY A 33 -5.31 -12.78 9.92
N GLY A 34 -4.67 -13.64 9.13
CA GLY A 34 -3.32 -13.40 8.63
C GLY A 34 -3.22 -11.99 8.04
N ARG A 35 -2.17 -11.26 8.40
CA ARG A 35 -1.94 -9.89 7.94
C ARG A 35 -1.43 -9.92 6.50
N PRO A 36 -2.09 -9.27 5.56
CA PRO A 36 -1.71 -9.18 4.14
C PRO A 36 -0.56 -8.19 3.91
N ILE A 37 0.13 -8.30 2.80
CA ILE A 37 1.56 -7.97 2.71
C ILE A 37 2.16 -8.52 4.01
N ILE A 38 3.06 -9.42 4.02
CA ILE A 38 3.49 -10.07 5.27
C ILE A 38 3.76 -8.98 6.32
N GLY A 39 2.99 -8.97 7.42
CA GLY A 39 3.07 -7.98 8.49
C GLY A 39 2.35 -6.65 8.26
N GLY A 40 1.70 -6.45 7.11
CA GLY A 40 0.92 -5.26 6.81
C GLY A 40 -0.43 -5.20 7.54
N HIS A 41 -1.20 -4.17 7.22
CA HIS A 41 -2.57 -3.96 7.71
C HIS A 41 -3.45 -3.42 6.58
N ASN A 42 -4.76 -3.41 6.79
CA ASN A 42 -5.69 -2.82 5.83
C ASN A 42 -5.34 -1.35 5.56
N ALA A 43 -5.39 -0.96 4.29
CA ALA A 43 -5.12 0.41 3.87
C ALA A 43 -5.95 1.42 4.69
N THR A 44 -5.29 2.44 5.22
CA THR A 44 -5.88 3.47 6.08
C THR A 44 -6.48 4.64 5.31
N GLU A 45 -6.26 4.66 3.99
CA GLU A 45 -6.84 5.63 3.06
C GLU A 45 -7.14 4.98 1.71
N THR A 46 -7.87 5.67 0.84
CA THR A 46 -8.05 5.26 -0.55
C THR A 46 -7.01 5.93 -1.44
N TYR A 47 -6.18 5.12 -2.09
CA TYR A 47 -5.16 5.58 -3.02
C TYR A 47 -5.78 5.63 -4.42
N SER A 48 -6.12 6.83 -4.91
CA SER A 48 -6.81 7.04 -6.20
C SER A 48 -6.10 6.40 -7.38
N TRP A 49 -4.82 6.22 -7.29
CA TRP A 49 -3.93 5.72 -8.32
C TRP A 49 -3.52 4.25 -8.15
N MET A 50 -3.88 3.59 -7.04
CA MET A 50 -3.59 2.16 -6.85
C MET A 50 -4.40 1.32 -7.83
N VAL A 51 -3.73 0.39 -8.50
CA VAL A 51 -4.36 -0.50 -9.49
C VAL A 51 -4.23 -1.96 -9.08
N SER A 52 -5.33 -2.69 -9.20
CA SER A 52 -5.37 -4.15 -9.19
C SER A 52 -5.61 -4.65 -10.62
N LEU A 53 -4.65 -5.34 -11.20
CA LEU A 53 -4.72 -5.89 -12.55
C LEU A 53 -5.44 -7.24 -12.60
N SER A 54 -6.11 -7.55 -13.72
CA SER A 54 -6.88 -8.79 -13.89
C SER A 54 -6.04 -10.07 -13.89
N ASN A 55 -4.72 -9.96 -14.06
CA ASN A 55 -3.76 -11.06 -13.95
C ASN A 55 -3.24 -11.32 -12.54
N GLY A 56 -3.71 -10.56 -11.55
CA GLY A 56 -3.33 -10.71 -10.14
C GLY A 56 -2.18 -9.82 -9.69
N CYS A 57 -1.54 -9.09 -10.57
CA CYS A 57 -0.53 -8.08 -10.24
C CYS A 57 -1.14 -6.76 -9.75
N GLY A 58 -0.28 -5.92 -9.16
CA GLY A 58 -0.55 -4.52 -8.89
C GLY A 58 -0.09 -3.60 -10.03
N GLY A 59 -0.30 -2.30 -9.84
CA GLY A 59 0.19 -1.25 -10.72
C GLY A 59 -0.17 0.12 -10.17
N SER A 60 0.31 1.17 -10.82
CA SER A 60 0.08 2.56 -10.44
C SER A 60 -0.41 3.38 -11.63
N LEU A 61 -1.51 4.10 -11.49
CA LEU A 61 -1.96 5.08 -12.48
C LEU A 61 -1.00 6.27 -12.43
N VAL A 62 -0.25 6.51 -13.51
CA VAL A 62 0.76 7.58 -13.64
C VAL A 62 0.35 8.70 -14.59
N ALA A 63 -0.67 8.46 -15.42
CA ALA A 63 -1.35 9.45 -16.25
C ALA A 63 -2.79 8.98 -16.48
N PRO A 64 -3.73 9.82 -16.97
CA PRO A 64 -5.14 9.43 -17.11
C PRO A 64 -5.38 8.15 -17.91
N GLN A 65 -4.50 7.82 -18.87
CA GLN A 65 -4.61 6.60 -19.68
C GLN A 65 -3.42 5.64 -19.51
N TRP A 66 -2.59 5.80 -18.47
CA TRP A 66 -1.41 4.99 -18.33
C TRP A 66 -1.20 4.44 -16.93
N ILE A 67 -1.01 3.12 -16.88
CA ILE A 67 -0.61 2.39 -15.69
C ILE A 67 0.85 1.97 -15.87
N VAL A 68 1.68 2.14 -14.84
CA VAL A 68 3.00 1.51 -14.74
C VAL A 68 2.89 0.26 -13.88
N THR A 69 3.60 -0.80 -14.26
CA THR A 69 3.65 -2.10 -13.58
C THR A 69 4.93 -2.85 -13.96
N ALA A 70 5.16 -4.02 -13.36
CA ALA A 70 6.29 -4.88 -13.69
C ALA A 70 6.11 -5.59 -15.04
N ASN A 71 7.22 -5.79 -15.77
CA ASN A 71 7.20 -6.48 -17.04
C ASN A 71 6.87 -7.99 -16.88
N HIS A 72 7.36 -8.63 -15.81
CA HIS A 72 7.11 -10.05 -15.56
C HIS A 72 5.62 -10.35 -15.27
N CYS A 73 4.80 -9.34 -14.99
CA CYS A 73 3.35 -9.48 -14.87
C CYS A 73 2.67 -9.90 -16.18
N GLY A 74 3.34 -9.74 -17.32
CA GLY A 74 2.75 -10.09 -18.61
C GLY A 74 1.59 -9.18 -18.99
N SER A 75 0.57 -9.73 -19.65
CA SER A 75 -0.60 -8.98 -20.10
C SER A 75 -1.74 -9.05 -19.11
N ALA A 76 -2.49 -7.95 -19.01
CA ALA A 76 -3.76 -7.88 -18.30
C ALA A 76 -4.82 -7.29 -19.23
N SER A 77 -6.07 -7.73 -19.13
CA SER A 77 -7.17 -7.24 -19.95
C SER A 77 -7.80 -5.97 -19.38
N GLN A 78 -7.72 -5.78 -18.06
CA GLN A 78 -8.28 -4.64 -17.37
C GLN A 78 -7.56 -4.37 -16.04
N GLY A 79 -7.71 -3.14 -15.54
CA GLY A 79 -7.30 -2.71 -14.21
C GLY A 79 -8.47 -2.11 -13.43
N ARG A 80 -8.57 -2.44 -12.13
CA ARG A 80 -9.41 -1.73 -11.17
C ARG A 80 -8.57 -0.68 -10.47
N ILE A 81 -8.95 0.58 -10.58
CA ILE A 81 -8.19 1.76 -10.15
C ILE A 81 -8.90 2.42 -8.97
N GLY A 82 -8.15 2.84 -7.94
CA GLY A 82 -8.66 3.64 -6.84
C GLY A 82 -9.61 2.93 -5.90
N SER A 83 -9.39 1.64 -5.67
CA SER A 83 -10.21 0.87 -4.74
C SER A 83 -9.38 0.14 -3.68
N ASN A 84 -9.88 0.13 -2.45
CA ASN A 84 -9.36 -0.73 -1.39
C ASN A 84 -9.90 -2.17 -1.46
N SER A 85 -10.68 -2.52 -2.50
CA SER A 85 -11.18 -3.88 -2.73
C SER A 85 -10.85 -4.36 -4.14
N LYS A 86 -10.36 -5.59 -4.27
CA LYS A 86 -10.19 -6.24 -5.59
C LYS A 86 -11.50 -6.38 -6.37
N ASN A 87 -12.62 -6.49 -5.65
CA ASN A 87 -13.88 -6.97 -6.21
C ASN A 87 -14.91 -5.86 -6.44
N SER A 88 -14.76 -4.69 -5.80
CA SER A 88 -15.76 -3.62 -5.82
C SER A 88 -15.12 -2.24 -5.71
N GLY A 89 -15.90 -1.21 -6.00
CA GLY A 89 -15.46 0.20 -5.91
C GLY A 89 -14.46 0.59 -6.99
N GLY A 90 -13.99 1.83 -6.93
CA GLY A 90 -13.08 2.41 -7.90
C GLY A 90 -13.62 2.41 -9.33
N GLU A 91 -12.71 2.54 -10.29
CA GLU A 91 -13.02 2.45 -11.72
C GLU A 91 -12.42 1.19 -12.32
N VAL A 92 -13.16 0.52 -13.23
CA VAL A 92 -12.61 -0.56 -14.05
C VAL A 92 -12.38 -0.01 -15.46
N ARG A 93 -11.16 -0.14 -15.96
CA ARG A 93 -10.76 0.30 -17.31
C ARG A 93 -10.14 -0.87 -18.07
N GLN A 94 -10.52 -0.99 -19.36
CA GLN A 94 -9.91 -1.97 -20.27
C GLN A 94 -8.51 -1.52 -20.67
N ILE A 95 -7.62 -2.48 -20.83
CA ILE A 95 -6.24 -2.27 -21.30
C ILE A 95 -6.18 -2.73 -22.76
N ASP A 96 -5.78 -1.85 -23.65
CA ASP A 96 -5.73 -2.11 -25.09
C ASP A 96 -4.31 -2.20 -25.66
N ARG A 97 -3.31 -1.72 -24.92
CA ARG A 97 -1.92 -1.74 -25.36
C ARG A 97 -0.95 -1.91 -24.19
N ARG A 98 0.15 -2.59 -24.45
CA ARG A 98 1.26 -2.79 -23.53
C ARG A 98 2.56 -2.31 -24.19
N VAL A 99 3.33 -1.52 -23.47
CA VAL A 99 4.64 -1.01 -23.93
C VAL A 99 5.70 -1.39 -22.90
N THR A 100 6.54 -2.33 -23.24
CA THR A 100 7.61 -2.84 -22.36
C THR A 100 8.91 -2.09 -22.62
N ARG A 101 9.60 -1.71 -21.56
CA ARG A 101 10.94 -1.17 -21.68
C ARG A 101 11.96 -2.31 -21.81
N PRO A 102 12.72 -2.38 -22.90
CA PRO A 102 13.73 -3.45 -23.06
C PRO A 102 14.80 -3.42 -21.96
N GLY A 103 15.20 -4.60 -21.50
CA GLY A 103 16.29 -4.75 -20.53
C GLY A 103 15.94 -4.35 -19.09
N THR A 104 14.65 -4.19 -18.78
CA THR A 104 14.17 -3.87 -17.44
C THR A 104 12.88 -4.59 -17.12
N ASP A 105 12.57 -4.70 -15.84
CA ASP A 105 11.27 -5.21 -15.38
C ASP A 105 10.25 -4.08 -15.26
N LEU A 106 10.07 -3.29 -16.31
CA LEU A 106 9.15 -2.16 -16.37
C LEU A 106 8.27 -2.20 -17.61
N THR A 107 6.98 -1.98 -17.42
CA THR A 107 5.96 -1.97 -18.47
C THR A 107 4.94 -0.87 -18.20
N LEU A 108 4.51 -0.23 -19.27
CA LEU A 108 3.34 0.64 -19.29
C LEU A 108 2.17 -0.08 -19.93
N MET A 109 0.98 0.07 -19.37
CA MET A 109 -0.28 -0.41 -19.91
C MET A 109 -1.19 0.77 -20.22
N HIS A 110 -1.64 0.86 -21.48
CA HIS A 110 -2.53 1.91 -21.95
C HIS A 110 -3.99 1.51 -21.71
N LEU A 111 -4.77 2.46 -21.21
CA LEU A 111 -6.20 2.30 -20.99
C LEU A 111 -6.99 2.76 -22.21
N SER A 112 -7.93 1.95 -22.68
CA SER A 112 -8.78 2.28 -23.84
C SER A 112 -9.62 3.55 -23.63
N THR A 113 -9.92 3.89 -22.37
CA THR A 113 -10.59 5.14 -21.95
C THR A 113 -9.90 5.71 -20.72
N PRO A 114 -9.76 7.05 -20.62
CA PRO A 114 -9.08 7.67 -19.50
C PRO A 114 -9.80 7.40 -18.17
N SER A 115 -9.01 7.23 -17.12
CA SER A 115 -9.48 7.29 -15.74
C SER A 115 -9.81 8.73 -15.37
N GLN A 116 -10.83 8.90 -14.52
CA GLN A 116 -11.17 10.20 -13.93
C GLN A 116 -10.46 10.42 -12.58
N LEU A 117 -9.72 9.42 -12.12
CA LEU A 117 -9.01 9.46 -10.85
C LEU A 117 -7.64 10.14 -11.02
N ALA A 118 -7.17 10.78 -9.94
CA ALA A 118 -5.88 11.47 -9.94
C ALA A 118 -4.72 10.47 -9.99
N PRO A 119 -3.78 10.59 -10.95
CA PRO A 119 -2.54 9.82 -10.99
C PRO A 119 -1.62 10.14 -9.82
N VAL A 120 -0.72 9.19 -9.51
CA VAL A 120 0.35 9.41 -8.54
C VAL A 120 1.48 10.25 -9.15
N LYS A 121 2.11 11.08 -8.34
CA LYS A 121 3.35 11.77 -8.71
C LYS A 121 4.48 10.75 -8.88
N MET A 122 5.37 10.95 -9.85
CA MET A 122 6.55 10.10 -10.06
C MET A 122 7.81 10.77 -9.52
N ALA A 123 8.65 10.01 -8.84
CA ALA A 123 9.91 10.48 -8.27
C ALA A 123 10.91 10.93 -9.36
N GLN A 124 11.62 12.01 -9.08
CA GLN A 124 12.70 12.55 -9.94
C GLN A 124 14.07 11.92 -9.60
N SER A 125 14.19 11.33 -8.41
CA SER A 125 15.39 10.62 -7.93
C SER A 125 14.98 9.47 -7.04
N ASN A 126 15.82 8.43 -6.95
CA ASN A 126 15.61 7.37 -5.98
C ASN A 126 15.74 7.93 -4.55
N PRO A 127 14.92 7.45 -3.60
CA PRO A 127 15.03 7.86 -2.21
C PRO A 127 16.36 7.39 -1.61
N ALA A 128 16.90 8.18 -0.69
CA ALA A 128 18.12 7.81 0.05
C ALA A 128 17.85 6.61 0.97
N ALA A 129 18.92 5.88 1.31
CA ALA A 129 18.84 4.84 2.34
C ALA A 129 18.33 5.43 3.66
N ASN A 130 17.58 4.62 4.40
CA ASN A 130 16.85 4.97 5.62
C ASN A 130 15.63 5.88 5.44
N THR A 131 15.22 6.20 4.18
CA THR A 131 13.95 6.87 3.93
C THR A 131 12.79 5.93 4.25
N PRO A 132 11.78 6.36 5.03
CA PRO A 132 10.53 5.61 5.17
C PRO A 132 9.82 5.46 3.83
N VAL A 133 9.34 4.27 3.54
CA VAL A 133 8.64 3.92 2.30
C VAL A 133 7.42 3.08 2.60
N ARG A 134 6.29 3.40 1.99
CA ARG A 134 5.05 2.61 2.08
C ARG A 134 4.92 1.70 0.89
N LEU A 135 4.63 0.43 1.15
CA LEU A 135 4.30 -0.57 0.16
C LEU A 135 2.79 -0.80 0.16
N LEU A 136 2.21 -0.99 -1.01
CA LEU A 136 0.78 -1.25 -1.18
C LEU A 136 0.57 -2.47 -2.06
N GLY A 137 -0.38 -3.35 -1.68
CA GLY A 137 -0.65 -4.51 -2.49
C GLY A 137 -1.80 -5.38 -2.00
N PHE A 138 -2.10 -6.37 -2.83
CA PHE A 138 -3.12 -7.39 -2.58
C PHE A 138 -2.51 -8.79 -2.54
N GLY A 139 -1.21 -8.87 -2.30
CA GLY A 139 -0.45 -10.11 -2.34
C GLY A 139 -0.67 -11.05 -1.17
N CYS A 140 0.26 -11.99 -1.00
CA CYS A 140 0.20 -12.99 0.05
C CYS A 140 0.34 -12.37 1.44
N MET A 141 -0.50 -12.83 2.33
CA MET A 141 -0.60 -12.39 3.73
C MET A 141 0.34 -13.16 4.66
N SER A 142 0.91 -14.23 4.17
CA SER A 142 1.80 -15.13 4.94
C SER A 142 2.65 -15.96 3.99
N TRP A 143 3.77 -16.44 4.48
CA TRP A 143 4.69 -17.33 3.79
C TRP A 143 5.13 -18.47 4.73
N PRO A 144 5.25 -19.72 4.23
CA PRO A 144 5.05 -20.22 2.85
C PRO A 144 3.59 -20.47 2.46
N SER A 145 2.64 -20.42 3.38
CA SER A 145 1.22 -20.59 3.09
C SER A 145 0.62 -19.31 2.54
N CYS A 146 0.63 -19.15 1.21
CA CYS A 146 0.12 -17.95 0.56
C CYS A 146 -1.40 -17.93 0.48
N ARG A 147 -2.00 -16.89 1.07
CA ARG A 147 -3.38 -16.49 0.83
C ARG A 147 -3.39 -15.01 0.48
N THR A 148 -3.82 -14.66 -0.72
CA THR A 148 -3.86 -13.27 -1.20
C THR A 148 -4.98 -12.47 -0.54
N ALA A 149 -4.75 -11.16 -0.37
CA ALA A 149 -5.73 -10.24 0.16
C ALA A 149 -6.82 -9.90 -0.87
N THR A 150 -8.05 -9.68 -0.39
CA THR A 150 -9.13 -9.05 -1.16
C THR A 150 -9.30 -7.58 -0.83
N THR A 151 -8.79 -7.14 0.32
CA THR A 151 -8.71 -5.75 0.77
C THR A 151 -7.27 -5.26 0.61
N LEU A 152 -7.09 -4.04 0.08
CA LEU A 152 -5.78 -3.43 -0.08
C LEU A 152 -5.03 -3.38 1.25
N GLN A 153 -3.78 -3.73 1.20
CA GLN A 153 -2.88 -3.73 2.35
C GLN A 153 -1.78 -2.70 2.18
N GLU A 154 -1.31 -2.20 3.31
CA GLU A 154 -0.17 -1.30 3.38
C GLU A 154 0.79 -1.70 4.50
N ILE A 155 2.07 -1.38 4.31
CA ILE A 155 3.12 -1.49 5.32
C ILE A 155 4.15 -0.38 5.14
N ASP A 156 4.60 0.19 6.24
CA ASP A 156 5.71 1.15 6.25
C ASP A 156 7.00 0.41 6.58
N LEU A 157 7.95 0.48 5.67
CA LEU A 157 9.27 -0.12 5.76
C LEU A 157 10.34 0.94 5.49
N THR A 158 11.58 0.52 5.25
CA THR A 158 12.71 1.44 5.08
C THR A 158 13.49 1.10 3.82
N VAL A 159 13.89 2.13 3.09
CA VAL A 159 14.81 1.99 1.95
C VAL A 159 16.19 1.58 2.46
N LEU A 160 16.75 0.55 1.86
CA LEU A 160 18.09 0.04 2.12
C LEU A 160 19.11 0.63 1.12
N PRO A 161 20.41 0.60 1.42
CA PRO A 161 21.44 0.83 0.40
C PRO A 161 21.24 -0.08 -0.81
N SER A 162 21.32 0.44 -2.04
CA SER A 162 20.99 -0.28 -3.28
C SER A 162 21.75 -1.61 -3.44
N GLY A 163 22.99 -1.69 -2.97
CA GLY A 163 23.79 -2.91 -3.00
C GLY A 163 23.23 -4.07 -2.18
N GLN A 164 22.33 -3.84 -1.22
CA GLN A 164 21.76 -4.92 -0.42
C GLN A 164 20.78 -5.81 -1.19
N CYS A 165 20.20 -5.32 -2.28
CA CYS A 165 19.38 -6.13 -3.19
C CYS A 165 20.15 -6.63 -4.43
N ALA A 166 21.47 -6.43 -4.50
CA ALA A 166 22.29 -6.94 -5.60
C ALA A 166 22.22 -8.47 -5.77
N PRO A 167 22.12 -9.29 -4.72
CA PRO A 167 21.93 -10.73 -4.86
C PRO A 167 20.62 -11.12 -5.58
N GLY A 168 19.57 -10.30 -5.49
CA GLY A 168 18.31 -10.45 -6.23
C GLY A 168 18.33 -9.84 -7.64
N GLY A 169 19.50 -9.38 -8.12
CA GLY A 169 19.64 -8.73 -9.43
C GLY A 169 19.48 -7.21 -9.40
N GLY A 170 19.37 -6.61 -8.23
CA GLY A 170 19.20 -5.16 -8.06
C GLY A 170 20.44 -4.38 -8.54
N THR A 171 20.18 -3.23 -9.12
CA THR A 171 21.16 -2.27 -9.65
C THR A 171 21.04 -0.92 -8.93
N ALA A 172 21.90 0.03 -9.28
CA ALA A 172 21.80 1.40 -8.76
C ALA A 172 20.52 2.14 -9.25
N ASN A 173 19.85 1.62 -10.27
CA ASN A 173 18.60 2.16 -10.80
C ASN A 173 17.38 1.72 -10.01
N ASP A 174 17.53 0.75 -9.12
CA ASP A 174 16.45 0.13 -8.40
C ASP A 174 16.36 0.64 -6.96
N VAL A 175 15.22 0.43 -6.32
CA VAL A 175 14.99 0.73 -4.91
C VAL A 175 14.97 -0.58 -4.13
N CYS A 176 15.89 -0.70 -3.17
CA CYS A 176 15.94 -1.85 -2.27
C CYS A 176 15.17 -1.49 -0.99
N VAL A 177 14.17 -2.30 -0.63
CA VAL A 177 13.34 -2.06 0.57
C VAL A 177 13.57 -3.17 1.58
N SER A 178 13.66 -2.79 2.86
CA SER A 178 13.83 -3.73 3.97
C SER A 178 12.68 -4.75 4.01
N GLY A 179 13.01 -5.92 4.53
CA GLY A 179 12.02 -6.96 4.75
C GLY A 179 12.61 -8.12 5.53
N ASP A 180 11.75 -8.89 6.18
CA ASP A 180 12.08 -10.06 6.96
C ASP A 180 10.92 -11.07 6.95
N ARG A 181 11.01 -12.13 7.75
CA ARG A 181 9.99 -13.20 7.84
C ARG A 181 8.63 -12.71 8.33
N THR A 182 8.59 -11.52 8.93
CA THR A 182 7.39 -10.95 9.54
C THR A 182 6.87 -9.72 8.81
N HIS A 183 7.70 -9.12 7.94
CA HIS A 183 7.39 -7.88 7.22
C HIS A 183 8.03 -7.90 5.84
N SER A 184 7.26 -8.07 4.78
CA SER A 184 7.80 -8.07 3.41
C SER A 184 6.69 -8.06 2.36
N ALA A 185 6.98 -7.54 1.17
CA ALA A 185 6.17 -7.84 -0.02
C ALA A 185 6.30 -9.32 -0.39
N CYS A 186 5.30 -9.86 -1.07
CA CYS A 186 5.26 -11.26 -1.44
C CYS A 186 4.52 -11.48 -2.77
N HIS A 187 4.28 -12.74 -3.15
CA HIS A 187 3.57 -13.10 -4.37
C HIS A 187 2.21 -12.39 -4.47
N GLY A 188 1.93 -11.79 -5.61
CA GLY A 188 0.73 -10.99 -5.87
C GLY A 188 0.87 -9.51 -5.52
N ASP A 189 2.01 -9.07 -4.93
CA ASP A 189 2.38 -7.66 -4.82
C ASP A 189 3.18 -7.18 -6.04
N SER A 190 3.60 -8.08 -6.93
CA SER A 190 4.30 -7.81 -8.20
C SER A 190 3.68 -6.64 -8.95
N GLY A 191 4.51 -5.71 -9.42
CA GLY A 191 4.08 -4.50 -10.13
C GLY A 191 3.32 -3.50 -9.27
N GLY A 192 3.10 -3.78 -7.98
CA GLY A 192 2.51 -2.84 -7.04
C GLY A 192 3.52 -1.79 -6.55
N PRO A 193 3.02 -0.66 -6.03
CA PRO A 193 3.84 0.51 -5.75
C PRO A 193 4.63 0.45 -4.44
N ALA A 194 5.83 1.05 -4.47
CA ALA A 194 6.50 1.64 -3.32
C ALA A 194 6.40 3.17 -3.42
N VAL A 195 5.95 3.83 -2.35
CA VAL A 195 5.73 5.28 -2.33
C VAL A 195 6.38 5.95 -1.11
N VAL A 196 6.82 7.18 -1.29
CA VAL A 196 7.28 8.06 -0.21
C VAL A 196 6.36 9.26 -0.07
N GLY A 197 6.33 9.87 1.11
CA GLY A 197 5.46 11.01 1.38
C GLY A 197 4.55 10.78 2.56
N GLY A 198 3.31 11.21 2.46
CA GLY A 198 2.31 11.08 3.51
C GLY A 198 0.90 11.18 2.96
N ARG A 199 -0.07 11.02 3.85
CA ARG A 199 -1.50 10.98 3.51
C ARG A 199 -1.89 12.08 2.52
N GLY A 200 -2.43 11.66 1.36
CA GLY A 200 -2.88 12.56 0.30
C GLY A 200 -1.77 13.17 -0.57
N ASP A 201 -0.49 12.97 -0.22
CA ASP A 201 0.66 13.49 -0.99
C ASP A 201 1.76 12.42 -1.14
N TRP A 202 1.47 11.42 -1.94
CA TRP A 202 2.36 10.29 -2.22
C TRP A 202 3.12 10.50 -3.52
N THR A 203 4.37 10.01 -3.52
CA THR A 203 5.25 9.99 -4.71
C THR A 203 5.71 8.56 -4.95
N LEU A 204 5.45 8.04 -6.14
CA LEU A 204 5.85 6.71 -6.59
C LEU A 204 7.36 6.67 -6.80
N VAL A 205 8.04 5.76 -6.13
CA VAL A 205 9.51 5.57 -6.25
C VAL A 205 9.88 4.28 -6.95
N GLY A 206 9.01 3.27 -6.95
CA GLY A 206 9.30 1.99 -7.60
C GLY A 206 8.09 1.09 -7.72
N GLU A 207 8.22 0.06 -8.59
CA GLU A 207 7.25 -1.02 -8.79
C GLU A 207 7.87 -2.35 -8.36
N THR A 208 7.11 -3.17 -7.65
CA THR A 208 7.58 -4.43 -7.07
C THR A 208 8.12 -5.36 -8.16
N HIS A 209 9.42 -5.63 -8.13
CA HIS A 209 10.11 -6.55 -9.02
C HIS A 209 10.12 -7.97 -8.44
N GLY A 210 10.65 -8.14 -7.23
CA GLY A 210 10.80 -9.46 -6.62
C GLY A 210 11.64 -9.45 -5.35
N PRO A 211 12.08 -10.63 -4.87
CA PRO A 211 12.94 -10.74 -3.70
C PRO A 211 14.28 -10.00 -3.92
N GLY A 212 14.76 -9.33 -2.87
CA GLY A 212 16.07 -8.67 -2.90
C GLY A 212 17.24 -9.62 -2.73
N ASP A 213 16.99 -10.91 -2.52
CA ASP A 213 18.00 -11.96 -2.46
C ASP A 213 17.80 -12.99 -3.59
N ASN A 214 18.74 -13.93 -3.74
CA ASN A 214 18.72 -14.96 -4.77
C ASN A 214 17.96 -16.25 -4.38
N ARG A 215 17.24 -16.25 -3.25
CA ARG A 215 16.53 -17.42 -2.76
C ARG A 215 15.16 -17.59 -3.39
N GLY A 216 14.61 -16.51 -3.97
CA GLY A 216 13.29 -16.52 -4.59
C GLY A 216 12.14 -16.64 -3.59
N GLU A 217 12.40 -16.40 -2.31
CA GLU A 217 11.41 -16.51 -1.22
C GLU A 217 10.88 -15.12 -0.86
N CYS A 218 9.64 -15.05 -0.40
CA CYS A 218 9.19 -13.92 0.41
C CYS A 218 9.93 -13.92 1.75
N ALA A 219 9.67 -12.96 2.61
CA ALA A 219 10.29 -12.88 3.93
C ALA A 219 11.76 -12.44 3.92
N THR A 220 12.10 -11.59 2.98
CA THR A 220 13.40 -10.94 2.80
C THR A 220 13.22 -9.49 2.33
N SER A 221 14.32 -8.76 2.11
CA SER A 221 14.27 -7.48 1.39
C SER A 221 13.59 -7.63 0.03
N THR A 222 12.95 -6.56 -0.43
CA THR A 222 12.25 -6.56 -1.72
C THR A 222 12.91 -5.57 -2.67
N LEU A 223 13.12 -6.02 -3.91
CA LEU A 223 13.61 -5.21 -5.01
C LEU A 223 12.45 -4.55 -5.74
N TYR A 224 12.55 -3.26 -5.98
CA TYR A 224 11.61 -2.44 -6.75
C TYR A 224 12.35 -1.84 -7.95
N THR A 225 11.78 -1.97 -9.15
CA THR A 225 12.29 -1.25 -10.32
C THR A 225 12.05 0.24 -10.10
N GLY A 226 13.14 1.02 -10.01
CA GLY A 226 13.08 2.43 -9.65
C GLY A 226 12.48 3.31 -10.75
N ILE A 227 11.49 4.12 -10.43
CA ILE A 227 10.78 4.99 -11.41
C ILE A 227 11.70 6.10 -11.94
N ALA A 228 12.48 6.72 -11.07
CA ALA A 228 13.31 7.88 -11.43
C ALA A 228 14.32 7.57 -12.55
N ALA A 229 14.89 6.38 -12.55
CA ALA A 229 15.85 5.96 -13.57
C ALA A 229 15.24 5.87 -14.99
N TYR A 230 13.92 5.69 -15.06
CA TYR A 230 13.20 5.47 -16.33
C TYR A 230 12.17 6.56 -16.61
N LEU A 231 12.16 7.63 -15.83
CA LEU A 231 11.17 8.71 -15.91
C LEU A 231 11.11 9.36 -17.31
N SER A 232 12.26 9.59 -17.94
CA SER A 232 12.32 10.14 -19.30
C SER A 232 11.64 9.22 -20.33
N TRP A 233 11.88 7.91 -20.24
CA TRP A 233 11.22 6.94 -21.11
C TRP A 233 9.71 6.88 -20.82
N ILE A 234 9.30 6.85 -19.57
CA ILE A 234 7.89 6.87 -19.17
C ILE A 234 7.19 8.11 -19.77
N ASN A 235 7.75 9.30 -19.56
CA ASN A 235 7.19 10.56 -20.06
C ASN A 235 7.10 10.58 -21.59
N GLN A 236 8.08 10.01 -22.30
CA GLN A 236 8.03 9.89 -23.76
C GLN A 236 6.85 9.03 -24.23
N GLN A 237 6.56 7.93 -23.53
CA GLN A 237 5.43 7.05 -23.90
C GLN A 237 4.08 7.67 -23.55
N ILE A 238 3.99 8.38 -22.43
CA ILE A 238 2.75 9.04 -21.95
C ILE A 238 2.37 10.21 -22.88
N GLY A 239 3.36 10.92 -23.42
CA GLY A 239 3.15 12.09 -24.29
C GLY A 239 3.00 11.78 -25.76
N SER A 240 3.06 10.49 -26.17
CA SER A 240 3.00 10.02 -27.56
C SER A 240 1.58 9.63 -28.03
#